data_da00396ebc25f9d3bc94fb51cd7c1d1a
#
_entry.id   da00396ebc25f9d3bc94fb51cd7c1d1a
#
_cell.length_a   1.000
_cell.length_b   1.000
_cell.length_c   1.000
_cell.angle_alpha   90.00
_cell.angle_beta   90.00
_cell.angle_gamma   90.00
#
_symmetry.space_group_name_H-M   'P 1'
#
loop_
_entity.id
_entity.type
_entity.pdbx_description
1 polymer ?
#
loop_
_entity_poly.entity_id
_entity_poly.type
_entity_poly.pdbx_seq_one_letter_code
_entity_poly.pdbx_strand_id
1 'polypeptide(L)'
;ILFYLLFKQRNRLFSQEKKLREVDRIQAEQEKLHEQQLRVIQKEKYDMELELKNKELTTLTMQMLKKSEDFSSIQEHLKTLEESVMETTNQDLKLVQNIRNISRELKSSIGQDQEWEQFKLYFEQVHEHFFSRLKQKHPKLTAYDLKLCAYFHMNLGIKQVANIMNVSHDAIKKQRTRMRKKMELKNEVNLLHYLTEVTQ
;
A
#
# COMPACT_ATOMS: atom_id res chain seq x y z
N ILE A 1 -75.77 -9.93 32.60
CA ILE A 1 -75.47 -10.40 31.20
C ILE A 1 -74.60 -9.38 30.51
N LEU A 2 -74.90 -8.13 30.44
CA LEU A 2 -74.12 -7.08 29.74
C LEU A 2 -72.65 -6.98 30.25
N PHE A 3 -72.46 -6.97 31.59
CA PHE A 3 -71.14 -6.91 32.24
C PHE A 3 -70.23 -8.13 31.82
N TYR A 4 -70.80 -9.31 31.76
CA TYR A 4 -70.13 -10.53 31.36
C TYR A 4 -69.66 -10.47 29.88
N LEU A 5 -70.50 -9.94 28.99
CA LEU A 5 -70.19 -9.76 27.58
C LEU A 5 -69.03 -8.73 27.38
N LEU A 6 -69.11 -7.61 28.08
CA LEU A 6 -68.09 -6.57 28.09
C LEU A 6 -66.72 -7.12 28.61
N PHE A 7 -66.78 -7.87 29.73
CA PHE A 7 -65.58 -8.51 30.28
C PHE A 7 -64.95 -9.53 29.31
N LYS A 8 -65.78 -10.37 28.67
CA LYS A 8 -65.33 -11.34 27.67
C LYS A 8 -64.74 -10.64 26.46
N GLN A 9 -65.34 -9.57 25.99
CA GLN A 9 -64.82 -8.78 24.88
C GLN A 9 -63.49 -8.12 25.22
N ARG A 10 -63.35 -7.50 26.40
CA ARG A 10 -62.09 -6.91 26.87
C ARG A 10 -60.96 -7.95 26.96
N ASN A 11 -61.22 -9.13 27.46
CA ASN A 11 -60.26 -10.19 27.56
C ASN A 11 -59.80 -10.71 26.16
N ARG A 12 -60.71 -10.75 25.19
CA ARG A 12 -60.37 -11.06 23.82
C ARG A 12 -59.45 -10.01 23.20
N LEU A 13 -59.77 -8.73 23.36
CA LEU A 13 -58.95 -7.63 22.87
C LEU A 13 -57.57 -7.64 23.51
N PHE A 14 -57.49 -7.81 24.83
CA PHE A 14 -56.22 -7.93 25.53
C PHE A 14 -55.35 -9.13 25.05
N SER A 15 -55.97 -10.28 24.79
CA SER A 15 -55.30 -11.45 24.24
C SER A 15 -54.80 -11.21 22.83
N GLN A 16 -55.55 -10.52 21.98
CA GLN A 16 -55.14 -10.15 20.63
C GLN A 16 -53.96 -9.15 20.64
N GLU A 17 -54.04 -8.14 21.51
CA GLU A 17 -52.99 -7.16 21.67
C GLU A 17 -51.68 -7.80 22.16
N LYS A 18 -51.77 -8.73 23.11
CA LYS A 18 -50.60 -9.49 23.57
C LYS A 18 -49.96 -10.33 22.46
N LYS A 19 -50.79 -10.96 21.63
CA LYS A 19 -50.27 -11.74 20.45
C LYS A 19 -49.60 -10.81 19.42
N LEU A 20 -50.20 -9.66 19.16
CA LEU A 20 -49.61 -8.68 18.23
C LEU A 20 -48.26 -8.19 18.73
N ARG A 21 -48.15 -7.79 19.99
CA ARG A 21 -46.86 -7.37 20.59
C ARG A 21 -45.80 -8.48 20.53
N GLU A 22 -46.20 -9.74 20.69
CA GLU A 22 -45.25 -10.87 20.56
C GLU A 22 -44.78 -11.07 19.12
N VAL A 23 -45.65 -10.92 18.14
CA VAL A 23 -45.28 -10.96 16.71
C VAL A 23 -44.33 -9.80 16.38
N ASP A 24 -44.65 -8.57 16.82
CA ASP A 24 -43.79 -7.41 16.59
C ASP A 24 -42.41 -7.60 17.25
N ARG A 25 -42.35 -8.20 18.44
CA ARG A 25 -41.08 -8.52 19.11
C ARG A 25 -40.24 -9.51 18.31
N ILE A 26 -40.86 -10.60 17.82
CA ILE A 26 -40.19 -11.61 17.04
C ILE A 26 -39.67 -11.03 15.73
N GLN A 27 -40.48 -10.20 15.06
CA GLN A 27 -40.04 -9.52 13.82
C GLN A 27 -38.83 -8.60 14.08
N ALA A 28 -38.88 -7.78 15.15
CA ALA A 28 -37.76 -6.93 15.51
C ALA A 28 -36.47 -7.69 15.88
N GLU A 29 -36.62 -8.86 16.50
CA GLU A 29 -35.47 -9.76 16.76
C GLU A 29 -34.91 -10.35 15.48
N GLN A 30 -35.77 -10.76 14.54
CA GLN A 30 -35.36 -11.28 13.23
C GLN A 30 -34.65 -10.22 12.38
N GLU A 31 -35.19 -8.98 12.36
CA GLU A 31 -34.56 -7.87 11.65
C GLU A 31 -33.17 -7.55 12.20
N LYS A 32 -33.00 -7.52 13.53
CA LYS A 32 -31.69 -7.32 14.17
C LYS A 32 -30.70 -8.43 13.81
N LEU A 33 -31.15 -9.68 13.83
CA LEU A 33 -30.31 -10.81 13.48
C LEU A 33 -29.87 -10.74 12.01
N HIS A 34 -30.81 -10.41 11.13
CA HIS A 34 -30.53 -10.24 9.71
C HIS A 34 -29.54 -9.10 9.46
N GLU A 35 -29.71 -7.95 10.14
CA GLU A 35 -28.77 -6.84 10.06
C GLU A 35 -27.36 -7.23 10.54
N GLN A 36 -27.26 -7.99 11.63
CA GLN A 36 -25.98 -8.49 12.12
C GLN A 36 -25.31 -9.43 11.09
N GLN A 37 -26.09 -10.34 10.49
CA GLN A 37 -25.57 -11.25 9.45
C GLN A 37 -25.06 -10.47 8.23
N LEU A 38 -25.80 -9.45 7.78
CA LEU A 38 -25.36 -8.59 6.67
C LEU A 38 -24.04 -7.86 6.99
N ARG A 39 -23.91 -7.34 8.22
CA ARG A 39 -22.65 -6.68 8.66
C ARG A 39 -21.46 -7.65 8.66
N VAL A 40 -21.66 -8.89 9.09
CA VAL A 40 -20.61 -9.92 9.08
C VAL A 40 -20.18 -10.22 7.64
N ILE A 41 -21.14 -10.47 6.75
CA ILE A 41 -20.88 -10.78 5.33
C ILE A 41 -20.16 -9.60 4.65
N GLN A 42 -20.59 -8.36 4.93
CA GLN A 42 -19.94 -7.17 4.38
C GLN A 42 -18.49 -7.04 4.87
N LYS A 43 -18.26 -7.32 6.15
CA LYS A 43 -16.90 -7.31 6.71
C LYS A 43 -16.02 -8.38 6.08
N GLU A 44 -16.49 -9.60 5.99
CA GLU A 44 -15.74 -10.69 5.36
C GLU A 44 -15.41 -10.39 3.89
N LYS A 45 -16.36 -9.80 3.15
CA LYS A 45 -16.12 -9.36 1.78
C LYS A 45 -15.04 -8.28 1.70
N TYR A 46 -15.10 -7.29 2.58
CA TYR A 46 -14.09 -6.23 2.65
C TYR A 46 -12.70 -6.77 3.00
N ASP A 47 -12.62 -7.65 4.01
CA ASP A 47 -11.35 -8.27 4.42
C ASP A 47 -10.74 -9.10 3.27
N MET A 48 -11.56 -9.84 2.54
CA MET A 48 -11.13 -10.62 1.37
C MET A 48 -10.65 -9.72 0.22
N GLU A 49 -11.35 -8.61 -0.05
CA GLU A 49 -10.94 -7.64 -1.05
C GLU A 49 -9.59 -6.99 -0.68
N LEU A 50 -9.42 -6.63 0.60
CA LEU A 50 -8.18 -6.07 1.10
C LEU A 50 -7.01 -7.06 0.99
N GLU A 51 -7.24 -8.34 1.26
CA GLU A 51 -6.23 -9.40 1.09
C GLU A 51 -5.80 -9.54 -0.38
N LEU A 52 -6.75 -9.50 -1.32
CA LEU A 52 -6.45 -9.52 -2.75
C LEU A 52 -5.60 -8.32 -3.16
N LYS A 53 -5.95 -7.11 -2.70
CA LYS A 53 -5.19 -5.89 -2.98
C LYS A 53 -3.77 -5.93 -2.40
N ASN A 54 -3.61 -6.47 -1.20
CA ASN A 54 -2.29 -6.71 -0.61
C ASN A 54 -1.44 -7.65 -1.46
N LYS A 55 -2.03 -8.73 -1.98
CA LYS A 55 -1.36 -9.68 -2.86
C LYS A 55 -0.95 -9.03 -4.19
N GLU A 56 -1.82 -8.22 -4.80
CA GLU A 56 -1.51 -7.45 -6.00
C GLU A 56 -0.36 -6.48 -5.78
N LEU A 57 -0.40 -5.71 -4.68
CA LEU A 57 0.67 -4.77 -4.31
C LEU A 57 2.01 -5.49 -4.08
N THR A 58 1.98 -6.62 -3.39
CA THR A 58 3.18 -7.44 -3.16
C THR A 58 3.76 -7.95 -4.49
N THR A 59 2.91 -8.44 -5.37
CA THR A 59 3.32 -8.93 -6.70
C THR A 59 3.95 -7.81 -7.53
N LEU A 60 3.33 -6.63 -7.57
CA LEU A 60 3.87 -5.46 -8.26
C LEU A 60 5.23 -5.06 -7.68
N THR A 61 5.34 -5.03 -6.36
CA THR A 61 6.61 -4.69 -5.68
C THR A 61 7.72 -5.68 -6.04
N MET A 62 7.41 -6.98 -6.10
CA MET A 62 8.37 -8.02 -6.52
C MET A 62 8.77 -7.90 -7.99
N GLN A 63 7.83 -7.54 -8.88
CA GLN A 63 8.13 -7.28 -10.28
C GLN A 63 9.05 -6.07 -10.44
N MET A 64 8.81 -4.98 -9.70
CA MET A 64 9.67 -3.80 -9.69
C MET A 64 11.09 -4.14 -9.20
N LEU A 65 11.20 -4.94 -8.13
CA LEU A 65 12.49 -5.40 -7.62
C LEU A 65 13.24 -6.23 -8.65
N LYS A 66 12.60 -7.25 -9.23
CA LYS A 66 13.21 -8.11 -10.24
C LYS A 66 13.68 -7.31 -11.45
N LYS A 67 12.83 -6.43 -11.99
CA LYS A 67 13.18 -5.57 -13.12
C LYS A 67 14.39 -4.68 -12.80
N SER A 68 14.43 -4.13 -11.59
CA SER A 68 15.55 -3.31 -11.14
C SER A 68 16.86 -4.11 -10.98
N GLU A 69 16.78 -5.36 -10.51
CA GLU A 69 17.94 -6.26 -10.44
C GLU A 69 18.44 -6.63 -11.82
N ASP A 70 17.55 -6.95 -12.77
CA ASP A 70 17.90 -7.25 -14.16
C ASP A 70 18.60 -6.04 -14.81
N PHE A 71 18.09 -4.82 -14.61
CA PHE A 71 18.75 -3.60 -15.10
C PHE A 71 20.12 -3.37 -14.48
N SER A 72 20.27 -3.59 -13.18
CA SER A 72 21.55 -3.44 -12.49
C SER A 72 22.59 -4.44 -13.05
N SER A 73 22.18 -5.67 -13.32
CA SER A 73 23.02 -6.70 -13.93
C SER A 73 23.47 -6.31 -15.36
N ILE A 74 22.54 -5.82 -16.18
CA ILE A 74 22.86 -5.35 -17.53
C ILE A 74 23.84 -4.16 -17.48
N GLN A 75 23.66 -3.22 -16.54
CA GLN A 75 24.57 -2.10 -16.37
C GLN A 75 25.99 -2.57 -15.99
N GLU A 76 26.10 -3.57 -15.13
CA GLU A 76 27.38 -4.16 -14.73
C GLU A 76 28.07 -4.84 -15.93
N HIS A 77 27.32 -5.64 -16.72
CA HIS A 77 27.85 -6.26 -17.92
C HIS A 77 28.33 -5.24 -18.96
N LEU A 78 27.57 -4.15 -19.18
CA LEU A 78 27.96 -3.07 -20.08
C LEU A 78 29.25 -2.38 -19.62
N LYS A 79 29.39 -2.18 -18.29
CA LYS A 79 30.62 -1.61 -17.72
C LYS A 79 31.83 -2.53 -17.92
N THR A 80 31.68 -3.81 -17.63
CA THR A 80 32.74 -4.81 -17.85
C THR A 80 33.14 -4.88 -19.33
N LEU A 81 32.16 -4.80 -20.23
CA LEU A 81 32.40 -4.77 -21.66
C LEU A 81 33.16 -3.50 -22.08
N GLU A 82 32.81 -2.33 -21.56
CA GLU A 82 33.53 -1.07 -21.80
C GLU A 82 34.98 -1.17 -21.33
N GLU A 83 35.23 -1.72 -20.14
CA GLU A 83 36.56 -1.92 -19.57
C GLU A 83 37.38 -2.89 -20.46
N SER A 84 36.82 -4.02 -20.89
CA SER A 84 37.48 -5.01 -21.75
C SER A 84 37.85 -4.45 -23.12
N VAL A 85 36.98 -3.63 -23.72
CA VAL A 85 37.23 -2.98 -25.00
C VAL A 85 38.37 -1.95 -24.89
N MET A 86 38.45 -1.24 -23.76
CA MET A 86 39.54 -0.29 -23.51
C MET A 86 40.89 -0.96 -23.34
N GLU A 87 40.93 -2.18 -22.77
CA GLU A 87 42.16 -2.92 -22.53
C GLU A 87 42.68 -3.64 -23.76
N THR A 88 41.81 -4.13 -24.65
CA THR A 88 42.17 -5.15 -25.67
C THR A 88 42.46 -4.55 -27.05
N THR A 89 42.02 -3.33 -27.36
CA THR A 89 42.06 -2.82 -28.73
C THR A 89 42.64 -1.41 -28.79
N ASN A 90 43.36 -1.11 -29.88
CA ASN A 90 43.72 0.24 -30.29
C ASN A 90 42.49 1.15 -30.35
N GLN A 91 41.96 1.51 -29.20
CA GLN A 91 40.90 2.51 -28.93
C GLN A 91 39.86 2.61 -30.07
N ASP A 92 39.03 1.58 -30.23
CA ASP A 92 37.84 1.74 -31.09
C ASP A 92 36.83 2.65 -30.35
N LEU A 93 37.12 3.96 -30.45
CA LEU A 93 36.31 5.02 -29.82
C LEU A 93 34.82 4.92 -30.18
N LYS A 94 34.50 4.37 -31.37
CA LYS A 94 33.10 4.18 -31.80
C LYS A 94 32.41 3.11 -30.97
N LEU A 95 33.10 1.99 -30.69
CA LEU A 95 32.52 0.91 -29.90
C LEU A 95 32.28 1.32 -28.46
N VAL A 96 33.26 2.00 -27.83
CA VAL A 96 33.12 2.57 -26.48
C VAL A 96 31.96 3.57 -26.44
N GLN A 97 31.82 4.42 -27.46
CA GLN A 97 30.74 5.41 -27.54
C GLN A 97 29.36 4.77 -27.69
N ASN A 98 29.26 3.67 -28.44
CA ASN A 98 28.04 2.88 -28.58
C ASN A 98 27.63 2.25 -27.21
N ILE A 99 28.57 1.64 -26.50
CA ILE A 99 28.32 1.07 -25.16
C ILE A 99 27.82 2.14 -24.21
N ARG A 100 28.43 3.33 -24.21
CA ARG A 100 27.96 4.47 -23.38
C ARG A 100 26.61 4.99 -23.78
N ASN A 101 26.27 4.98 -25.07
CA ASN A 101 24.95 5.37 -25.55
C ASN A 101 23.89 4.38 -25.06
N ILE A 102 24.13 3.07 -25.23
CA ILE A 102 23.24 2.00 -24.73
C ILE A 102 23.07 2.13 -23.22
N SER A 103 24.15 2.37 -22.47
CA SER A 103 24.06 2.58 -21.01
C SER A 103 23.21 3.79 -20.61
N ARG A 104 23.26 4.88 -21.41
CA ARG A 104 22.42 6.08 -21.20
C ARG A 104 20.96 5.83 -21.56
N GLU A 105 20.70 5.19 -22.69
CA GLU A 105 19.35 4.81 -23.11
C GLU A 105 18.70 3.87 -22.09
N LEU A 106 19.44 2.88 -21.59
CA LEU A 106 18.98 1.99 -20.54
C LEU A 106 18.56 2.75 -19.27
N LYS A 107 19.39 3.73 -18.85
CA LYS A 107 19.06 4.58 -17.69
C LYS A 107 17.82 5.45 -17.92
N SER A 108 17.61 5.94 -19.14
CA SER A 108 16.44 6.76 -19.48
C SER A 108 15.16 5.95 -19.71
N SER A 109 15.29 4.68 -20.14
CA SER A 109 14.16 3.77 -20.41
C SER A 109 13.52 3.22 -19.15
N ILE A 110 14.15 3.42 -17.99
CA ILE A 110 13.55 3.04 -16.71
C ILE A 110 12.42 4.02 -16.46
N GLY A 111 11.23 3.67 -16.90
CA GLY A 111 9.98 4.43 -16.72
C GLY A 111 9.54 4.50 -15.24
N GLN A 112 10.42 5.05 -14.40
CA GLN A 112 10.21 5.14 -12.94
C GLN A 112 8.91 5.86 -12.56
N ASP A 113 8.43 6.77 -13.41
CA ASP A 113 7.24 7.56 -13.11
C ASP A 113 5.95 6.76 -13.32
N GLN A 114 5.83 5.98 -14.40
CA GLN A 114 4.65 5.13 -14.62
C GLN A 114 4.53 4.01 -13.58
N GLU A 115 5.63 3.33 -13.30
CA GLU A 115 5.67 2.27 -12.29
C GLU A 115 5.35 2.80 -10.89
N TRP A 116 5.87 3.99 -10.57
CA TRP A 116 5.57 4.66 -9.32
C TRP A 116 4.09 5.04 -9.19
N GLU A 117 3.48 5.63 -10.22
CA GLU A 117 2.06 6.00 -10.17
C GLU A 117 1.16 4.77 -10.04
N GLN A 118 1.49 3.67 -10.74
CA GLN A 118 0.78 2.41 -10.57
C GLN A 118 0.96 1.83 -9.16
N PHE A 119 2.19 1.76 -8.65
CA PHE A 119 2.47 1.33 -7.28
C PHE A 119 1.71 2.18 -6.26
N LYS A 120 1.76 3.52 -6.40
CA LYS A 120 1.07 4.46 -5.51
C LYS A 120 -0.43 4.23 -5.48
N LEU A 121 -1.05 3.96 -6.63
CA LEU A 121 -2.47 3.66 -6.74
C LEU A 121 -2.84 2.41 -5.93
N TYR A 122 -2.14 1.30 -6.15
CA TYR A 122 -2.38 0.06 -5.40
C TYR A 122 -2.04 0.21 -3.91
N PHE A 123 -0.97 0.94 -3.61
CA PHE A 123 -0.55 1.20 -2.23
C PHE A 123 -1.63 1.97 -1.45
N GLU A 124 -2.24 3.01 -2.04
CA GLU A 124 -3.33 3.77 -1.40
C GLU A 124 -4.63 2.98 -1.27
N GLN A 125 -4.88 1.99 -2.12
CA GLN A 125 -6.03 1.07 -1.96
C GLN A 125 -5.91 0.17 -0.74
N VAL A 126 -4.68 -0.15 -0.35
CA VAL A 126 -4.37 -0.99 0.84
C VAL A 126 -4.16 -0.14 2.09
N HIS A 127 -3.52 1.01 1.94
CA HIS A 127 -3.13 1.92 3.02
C HIS A 127 -3.81 3.27 2.82
N GLU A 128 -5.12 3.29 3.08
CA GLU A 128 -5.96 4.48 2.86
C GLU A 128 -5.40 5.72 3.57
N HIS A 129 -5.35 6.82 2.82
CA HIS A 129 -4.90 8.12 3.33
C HIS A 129 -3.43 8.18 3.80
N PHE A 130 -2.59 7.18 3.48
CA PHE A 130 -1.19 7.14 3.91
C PHE A 130 -0.44 8.44 3.59
N PHE A 131 -0.44 8.86 2.33
CA PHE A 131 0.31 10.04 1.90
C PHE A 131 -0.28 11.32 2.46
N SER A 132 -1.59 11.43 2.55
CA SER A 132 -2.26 12.63 3.07
C SER A 132 -2.01 12.79 4.58
N ARG A 133 -2.17 11.73 5.38
CA ARG A 133 -1.89 11.74 6.83
C ARG A 133 -0.42 12.05 7.10
N LEU A 134 0.49 11.41 6.35
CA LEU A 134 1.92 11.63 6.52
C LEU A 134 2.32 13.07 6.16
N LYS A 135 1.75 13.63 5.08
CA LYS A 135 1.99 15.01 4.67
C LYS A 135 1.40 16.02 5.64
N GLN A 136 0.22 15.74 6.20
CA GLN A 136 -0.42 16.58 7.22
C GLN A 136 0.43 16.64 8.49
N LYS A 137 0.94 15.49 8.97
CA LYS A 137 1.77 15.39 10.16
C LYS A 137 3.17 15.97 9.95
N HIS A 138 3.72 15.82 8.73
CA HIS A 138 5.07 16.24 8.35
C HIS A 138 5.08 17.09 7.07
N PRO A 139 4.64 18.35 7.11
CA PRO A 139 4.52 19.21 5.91
C PRO A 139 5.83 19.44 5.15
N LYS A 140 6.99 19.26 5.82
CA LYS A 140 8.33 19.42 5.24
C LYS A 140 8.75 18.26 4.30
N LEU A 141 7.97 17.14 4.27
CA LEU A 141 8.28 16.02 3.39
C LEU A 141 8.00 16.38 1.93
N THR A 142 8.95 16.06 1.06
CA THR A 142 8.81 16.20 -0.40
C THR A 142 8.12 14.98 -1.00
N ALA A 143 7.70 15.04 -2.28
CA ALA A 143 7.18 13.88 -3.00
C ALA A 143 8.18 12.70 -3.00
N TYR A 144 9.47 13.00 -3.15
CA TYR A 144 10.54 12.00 -3.06
C TYR A 144 10.62 11.34 -1.67
N ASP A 145 10.48 12.12 -0.59
CA ASP A 145 10.47 11.59 0.78
C ASP A 145 9.24 10.67 1.00
N LEU A 146 8.07 11.05 0.48
CA LEU A 146 6.84 10.25 0.56
C LEU A 146 6.99 8.92 -0.18
N LYS A 147 7.62 8.93 -1.36
CA LYS A 147 7.96 7.72 -2.12
C LYS A 147 8.85 6.78 -1.30
N LEU A 148 9.88 7.31 -0.65
CA LEU A 148 10.73 6.53 0.26
C LEU A 148 9.96 5.98 1.46
N CYS A 149 9.06 6.77 2.06
CA CYS A 149 8.22 6.31 3.16
C CYS A 149 7.38 5.11 2.77
N ALA A 150 6.76 5.11 1.59
CA ALA A 150 5.96 3.99 1.09
C ALA A 150 6.82 2.72 0.91
N TYR A 151 8.00 2.82 0.32
CA TYR A 151 8.90 1.68 0.17
C TYR A 151 9.38 1.13 1.52
N PHE A 152 9.72 2.01 2.48
CA PHE A 152 10.08 1.57 3.83
C PHE A 152 8.89 1.01 4.61
N HIS A 153 7.67 1.50 4.37
CA HIS A 153 6.45 0.91 4.93
C HIS A 153 6.23 -0.52 4.43
N MET A 154 6.57 -0.81 3.16
CA MET A 154 6.59 -2.17 2.60
C MET A 154 7.76 -3.03 3.11
N ASN A 155 8.46 -2.56 4.14
CA ASN A 155 9.61 -3.23 4.75
C ASN A 155 10.77 -3.49 3.77
N LEU A 156 10.91 -2.69 2.70
CA LEU A 156 12.02 -2.83 1.78
C LEU A 156 13.33 -2.31 2.40
N GLY A 157 14.40 -3.09 2.24
CA GLY A 157 15.74 -2.72 2.70
C GLY A 157 16.36 -1.60 1.86
N ILE A 158 17.36 -0.92 2.41
CA ILE A 158 18.07 0.17 1.72
C ILE A 158 18.58 -0.25 0.33
N LYS A 159 19.12 -1.48 0.21
CA LYS A 159 19.61 -2.03 -1.06
C LYS A 159 18.48 -2.15 -2.08
N GLN A 160 17.35 -2.69 -1.70
CA GLN A 160 16.18 -2.86 -2.55
C GLN A 160 15.61 -1.51 -3.01
N VAL A 161 15.47 -0.56 -2.07
CA VAL A 161 15.01 0.80 -2.40
C VAL A 161 16.00 1.50 -3.34
N ALA A 162 17.30 1.37 -3.12
CA ALA A 162 18.34 1.91 -3.99
C ALA A 162 18.23 1.37 -5.41
N ASN A 163 18.01 0.07 -5.54
CA ASN A 163 17.81 -0.59 -6.83
C ASN A 163 16.55 -0.07 -7.53
N ILE A 164 15.37 -0.09 -6.86
CA ILE A 164 14.11 0.40 -7.44
C ILE A 164 14.22 1.86 -7.88
N MET A 165 14.93 2.69 -7.11
CA MET A 165 15.09 4.11 -7.42
C MET A 165 16.28 4.42 -8.33
N ASN A 166 17.03 3.39 -8.75
CA ASN A 166 18.23 3.50 -9.58
C ASN A 166 19.25 4.54 -9.06
N VAL A 167 19.53 4.46 -7.76
CA VAL A 167 20.51 5.33 -7.08
C VAL A 167 21.44 4.51 -6.20
N SER A 168 22.55 5.10 -5.76
CA SER A 168 23.48 4.39 -4.88
C SER A 168 22.89 4.15 -3.47
N HIS A 169 23.34 3.08 -2.81
CA HIS A 169 22.97 2.76 -1.42
C HIS A 169 23.25 3.93 -0.47
N ASP A 170 24.37 4.62 -0.68
CA ASP A 170 24.73 5.76 0.17
C ASP A 170 23.84 6.97 -0.07
N ALA A 171 23.32 7.16 -1.29
CA ALA A 171 22.30 8.17 -1.57
C ALA A 171 21.03 7.90 -0.76
N ILE A 172 20.54 6.65 -0.74
CA ILE A 172 19.37 6.26 0.05
C ILE A 172 19.61 6.38 1.56
N LYS A 173 20.80 5.98 2.06
CA LYS A 173 21.16 6.17 3.48
C LYS A 173 21.11 7.66 3.88
N LYS A 174 21.73 8.54 3.08
CA LYS A 174 21.72 9.98 3.31
C LYS A 174 20.30 10.54 3.25
N GLN A 175 19.50 10.13 2.27
CA GLN A 175 18.12 10.60 2.12
C GLN A 175 17.22 10.11 3.26
N ARG A 176 17.36 8.85 3.68
CA ARG A 176 16.65 8.32 4.87
C ARG A 176 16.96 9.13 6.11
N THR A 177 18.23 9.50 6.33
CA THR A 177 18.63 10.33 7.46
C THR A 177 18.02 11.73 7.39
N ARG A 178 18.01 12.37 6.20
CA ARG A 178 17.38 13.68 5.98
C ARG A 178 15.87 13.62 6.20
N MET A 179 15.21 12.58 5.67
CA MET A 179 13.80 12.34 5.85
C MET A 179 13.44 12.18 7.34
N ARG A 180 14.18 11.36 8.10
CA ARG A 180 14.00 11.22 9.56
C ARG A 180 14.13 12.54 10.30
N LYS A 181 15.08 13.40 9.92
CA LYS A 181 15.23 14.76 10.48
C LYS A 181 14.03 15.65 10.18
N LYS A 182 13.48 15.58 8.95
CA LYS A 182 12.25 16.31 8.59
C LYS A 182 11.03 15.86 9.38
N MET A 183 10.99 14.56 9.76
CA MET A 183 9.96 13.97 10.60
C MET A 183 10.23 14.17 12.11
N GLU A 184 11.36 14.76 12.47
CA GLU A 184 11.79 15.00 13.86
C GLU A 184 11.92 13.70 14.67
N LEU A 185 12.27 12.58 13.99
CA LEU A 185 12.40 11.26 14.61
C LEU A 185 13.78 11.08 15.27
N LYS A 186 13.77 10.63 16.51
CA LYS A 186 15.00 10.20 17.23
C LYS A 186 15.58 8.94 16.59
N ASN A 187 16.90 8.73 16.75
CA ASN A 187 17.59 7.59 16.14
C ASN A 187 17.07 6.22 16.59
N GLU A 188 16.58 6.11 17.82
CA GLU A 188 16.08 4.88 18.43
C GLU A 188 14.72 4.46 17.90
N VAL A 189 13.95 5.38 17.27
CA VAL A 189 12.61 5.08 16.75
C VAL A 189 12.71 4.19 15.52
N ASN A 190 12.04 3.04 15.55
CA ASN A 190 11.90 2.19 14.36
C ASN A 190 11.03 2.88 13.31
N LEU A 191 11.60 3.12 12.12
CA LEU A 191 10.92 3.83 11.04
C LEU A 191 9.67 3.10 10.54
N LEU A 192 9.75 1.78 10.36
CA LEU A 192 8.61 0.98 9.91
C LEU A 192 7.46 1.07 10.91
N HIS A 193 7.74 0.86 12.18
CA HIS A 193 6.72 0.96 13.24
C HIS A 193 6.08 2.34 13.28
N TYR A 194 6.89 3.39 13.23
CA TYR A 194 6.39 4.76 13.19
C TYR A 194 5.48 5.04 11.98
N LEU A 195 5.87 4.59 10.77
CA LEU A 195 5.06 4.77 9.56
C LEU A 195 3.74 4.02 9.66
N THR A 196 3.72 2.83 10.26
CA THR A 196 2.50 2.05 10.49
C THR A 196 1.57 2.75 11.48
N GLU A 197 2.09 3.30 12.59
CA GLU A 197 1.27 4.01 13.57
C GLU A 197 0.67 5.33 13.05
N VAL A 198 1.42 6.06 12.24
CA VAL A 198 0.94 7.35 11.69
C VAL A 198 -0.19 7.18 10.69
N THR A 199 -0.30 6.00 10.08
CA THR A 199 -1.22 5.74 8.97
C THR A 199 -2.42 4.86 9.36
N GLN A 200 -2.45 4.34 10.57
CA GLN A 200 -3.64 3.77 11.20
C GLN A 200 -4.56 4.86 11.79
#